data_defe264925f9b0081620886684225020
#
_entry.id   defe264925f9b0081620886684225020
#
_cell.length_a   1.000
_cell.length_b   1.000
_cell.length_c   1.000
_cell.angle_alpha   90.00
_cell.angle_beta   90.00
_cell.angle_gamma   90.00
#
_symmetry.space_group_name_H-M   'P 1'
#
loop_
_entity.id
_entity.type
_entity.pdbx_description
1 polymer ?
#
loop_
_entity_poly.entity_id
_entity_poly.type
_entity_poly.pdbx_seq_one_letter_code
_entity_poly.pdbx_strand_id
1 'polypeptide(L)'
;MSGERFKNIVKKSFSIAAICFSMGILFVGIGFSFFGIYMEPVNIIRIWIGFFILGVLTVFRSMFDYTQWARSKPFYIKNILFMPLYLMVALIMAISIVRGQGVDMSLSLMISYAVLFLIFFAIRQFIEYFIQKAKTDKMNDALELFQKEHSWDDEE
;
A
#
# COMPACT_ATOMS: atom_id res chain seq x y z
N MET A 1 -2.04 -16.52 -16.81
CA MET A 1 -1.27 -16.38 -15.53
C MET A 1 -1.16 -17.77 -14.92
N SER A 2 0.04 -18.27 -14.56
CA SER A 2 0.17 -19.57 -13.93
C SER A 2 -0.41 -19.54 -12.51
N GLY A 3 -1.06 -20.63 -12.06
CA GLY A 3 -1.69 -20.70 -10.74
C GLY A 3 -0.72 -20.41 -9.58
N GLU A 4 0.55 -20.79 -9.70
CA GLU A 4 1.58 -20.48 -8.71
C GLU A 4 1.85 -18.97 -8.56
N ARG A 5 1.88 -18.24 -9.66
CA ARG A 5 2.06 -16.77 -9.60
C ARG A 5 0.90 -16.09 -8.90
N PHE A 6 -0.33 -16.51 -9.18
CA PHE A 6 -1.51 -16.01 -8.48
C PHE A 6 -1.42 -16.27 -6.98
N LYS A 7 -1.10 -17.50 -6.57
CA LYS A 7 -0.93 -17.88 -5.16
C LYS A 7 0.11 -17.00 -4.45
N ASN A 8 1.25 -16.74 -5.11
CA ASN A 8 2.31 -15.90 -4.55
C ASN A 8 1.88 -14.44 -4.39
N ILE A 9 1.13 -13.88 -5.35
CA ILE A 9 0.57 -12.51 -5.27
C ILE A 9 -0.39 -12.43 -4.08
N VAL A 10 -1.32 -13.36 -3.97
CA VAL A 10 -2.30 -13.40 -2.87
C VAL A 10 -1.56 -13.50 -1.52
N LYS A 11 -0.65 -14.46 -1.37
CA LYS A 11 0.14 -14.63 -0.15
C LYS A 11 0.88 -13.36 0.24
N LYS A 12 1.58 -12.72 -0.70
CA LYS A 12 2.33 -11.49 -0.46
C LYS A 12 1.41 -10.32 -0.06
N SER A 13 0.30 -10.14 -0.76
CA SER A 13 -0.65 -9.05 -0.50
C SER A 13 -1.30 -9.18 0.87
N PHE A 14 -1.74 -10.38 1.24
CA PHE A 14 -2.34 -10.63 2.56
C PHE A 14 -1.29 -10.58 3.69
N SER A 15 -0.06 -11.00 3.45
CA SER A 15 1.03 -10.83 4.43
C SER A 15 1.28 -9.35 4.72
N ILE A 16 1.33 -8.51 3.69
CA ILE A 16 1.48 -7.05 3.86
C ILE A 16 0.28 -6.47 4.62
N ALA A 17 -0.95 -6.85 4.25
CA ALA A 17 -2.16 -6.40 4.94
C ALA A 17 -2.17 -6.81 6.42
N ALA A 18 -1.73 -8.03 6.75
CA ALA A 18 -1.64 -8.52 8.13
C ALA A 18 -0.60 -7.74 8.95
N ILE A 19 0.56 -7.43 8.36
CA ILE A 19 1.60 -6.61 9.02
C ILE A 19 1.05 -5.19 9.26
N CYS A 20 0.45 -4.57 8.24
CA CYS A 20 -0.14 -3.23 8.37
C CYS A 20 -1.27 -3.21 9.42
N PHE A 21 -2.11 -4.25 9.47
CA PHE A 21 -3.14 -4.39 10.50
C PHE A 21 -2.54 -4.47 11.89
N SER A 22 -1.54 -5.33 12.10
CA SER A 22 -0.88 -5.52 13.39
C SER A 22 -0.25 -4.22 13.89
N MET A 23 0.46 -3.51 12.99
CA MET A 23 1.03 -2.20 13.28
C MET A 23 -0.07 -1.15 13.55
N GLY A 24 -1.13 -1.13 12.74
CA GLY A 24 -2.25 -0.22 12.92
C GLY A 24 -2.93 -0.38 14.28
N ILE A 25 -3.22 -1.62 14.70
CA ILE A 25 -3.80 -1.92 16.03
C ILE A 25 -2.84 -1.49 17.15
N LEU A 26 -1.54 -1.73 17.00
CA LEU A 26 -0.54 -1.31 17.98
C LEU A 26 -0.57 0.22 18.15
N PHE A 27 -0.49 0.99 17.06
CA PHE A 27 -0.52 2.45 17.12
C PHE A 27 -1.84 3.00 17.67
N VAL A 28 -2.98 2.42 17.28
CA VAL A 28 -4.29 2.79 17.81
C VAL A 28 -4.36 2.47 19.31
N GLY A 29 -3.89 1.29 19.72
CA GLY A 29 -3.87 0.89 21.13
C GLY A 29 -3.00 1.82 21.99
N ILE A 30 -1.80 2.16 21.53
CA ILE A 30 -0.92 3.13 22.19
C ILE A 30 -1.60 4.49 22.27
N GLY A 31 -2.14 5.02 21.17
CA GLY A 31 -2.81 6.31 21.15
C GLY A 31 -3.99 6.38 22.12
N PHE A 32 -4.84 5.37 22.12
CA PHE A 32 -5.99 5.31 23.03
C PHE A 32 -5.57 5.19 24.50
N SER A 33 -4.50 4.46 24.79
CA SER A 33 -3.92 4.36 26.13
C SER A 33 -3.41 5.72 26.61
N PHE A 34 -2.74 6.51 25.77
CA PHE A 34 -2.27 7.84 26.13
C PHE A 34 -3.41 8.84 26.40
N PHE A 35 -4.49 8.75 25.65
CA PHE A 35 -5.64 9.65 25.79
C PHE A 35 -6.71 9.12 26.76
N GLY A 36 -6.52 7.96 27.37
CA GLY A 36 -7.50 7.35 28.26
C GLY A 36 -8.82 6.97 27.57
N ILE A 37 -8.79 6.74 26.25
CA ILE A 37 -9.97 6.42 25.45
C ILE A 37 -10.15 4.90 25.44
N TYR A 38 -11.36 4.44 25.80
CA TYR A 38 -11.72 3.03 25.70
C TYR A 38 -12.11 2.67 24.27
N MET A 39 -11.49 1.63 23.74
CA MET A 39 -11.81 1.10 22.42
C MET A 39 -12.77 -0.07 22.54
N GLU A 40 -13.97 0.08 21.99
CA GLU A 40 -14.92 -1.02 21.93
C GLU A 40 -14.39 -2.20 21.07
N PRO A 41 -14.57 -3.46 21.52
CA PRO A 41 -14.11 -4.63 20.77
C PRO A 41 -14.64 -4.69 19.32
N VAL A 42 -15.84 -4.19 19.10
CA VAL A 42 -16.46 -4.12 17.77
C VAL A 42 -15.66 -3.26 16.79
N ASN A 43 -14.94 -2.26 17.26
CA ASN A 43 -14.09 -1.43 16.43
C ASN A 43 -12.84 -2.17 15.91
N ILE A 44 -12.33 -3.14 16.69
CA ILE A 44 -11.24 -4.02 16.24
C ILE A 44 -11.70 -4.84 15.02
N ILE A 45 -12.94 -5.37 15.09
CA ILE A 45 -13.52 -6.12 13.95
C ILE A 45 -13.69 -5.22 12.72
N ARG A 46 -14.16 -3.98 12.89
CA ARG A 46 -14.29 -3.01 11.79
C ARG A 46 -12.95 -2.69 11.16
N ILE A 47 -11.92 -2.47 11.96
CA ILE A 47 -10.55 -2.25 11.49
C ILE A 47 -10.06 -3.48 10.72
N TRP A 48 -10.30 -4.69 11.25
CA TRP A 48 -9.90 -5.92 10.58
C TRP A 48 -10.56 -6.07 9.21
N ILE A 49 -11.88 -5.84 9.11
CA ILE A 49 -12.62 -5.87 7.83
C ILE A 49 -12.02 -4.85 6.84
N GLY A 50 -11.71 -3.64 7.29
CA GLY A 50 -11.09 -2.63 6.44
C GLY A 50 -9.74 -3.07 5.89
N PHE A 51 -8.86 -3.61 6.74
CA PHE A 51 -7.56 -4.13 6.28
C PHE A 51 -7.72 -5.36 5.38
N PHE A 52 -8.72 -6.20 5.59
CA PHE A 52 -9.03 -7.30 4.70
C PHE A 52 -9.42 -6.78 3.30
N ILE A 53 -10.29 -5.77 3.21
CA ILE A 53 -10.67 -5.13 1.93
C ILE A 53 -9.44 -4.49 1.26
N LEU A 54 -8.57 -3.80 2.02
CA LEU A 54 -7.32 -3.26 1.49
C LEU A 54 -6.38 -4.36 0.97
N GLY A 55 -6.34 -5.51 1.64
CA GLY A 55 -5.62 -6.70 1.17
C GLY A 55 -6.14 -7.19 -0.19
N VAL A 56 -7.47 -7.30 -0.33
CA VAL A 56 -8.11 -7.67 -1.59
C VAL A 56 -7.80 -6.65 -2.70
N LEU A 57 -7.94 -5.35 -2.42
CA LEU A 57 -7.57 -4.30 -3.37
C LEU A 57 -6.10 -4.38 -3.79
N THR A 58 -5.20 -4.73 -2.88
CA THR A 58 -3.77 -4.91 -3.18
C THR A 58 -3.54 -6.11 -4.10
N VAL A 59 -4.31 -7.20 -3.95
CA VAL A 59 -4.31 -8.32 -4.89
C VAL A 59 -4.73 -7.84 -6.29
N PHE A 60 -5.85 -7.13 -6.40
CA PHE A 60 -6.34 -6.60 -7.69
C PHE A 60 -5.31 -5.67 -8.34
N ARG A 61 -4.72 -4.76 -7.57
CA ARG A 61 -3.65 -3.88 -8.08
C ARG A 61 -2.46 -4.69 -8.59
N SER A 62 -2.03 -5.71 -7.84
CA SER A 62 -0.90 -6.56 -8.24
C SER A 62 -1.22 -7.40 -9.48
N MET A 63 -2.46 -7.85 -9.64
CA MET A 63 -2.91 -8.52 -10.86
C MET A 63 -2.93 -7.56 -12.05
N PHE A 64 -3.34 -6.32 -11.82
CA PHE A 64 -3.36 -5.29 -12.85
C PHE A 64 -1.98 -5.00 -13.44
N ASP A 65 -0.90 -5.13 -12.65
CA ASP A 65 0.49 -4.95 -13.11
C ASP A 65 0.88 -5.93 -14.24
N TYR A 66 0.14 -7.03 -14.42
CA TYR A 66 0.37 -8.00 -15.49
C TYR A 66 -0.36 -7.66 -16.80
N THR A 67 -1.21 -6.66 -16.83
CA THR A 67 -1.88 -6.22 -18.06
C THR A 67 -0.88 -5.54 -19.00
N GLN A 68 -1.13 -5.62 -20.31
CA GLN A 68 -0.26 -4.98 -21.32
C GLN A 68 -0.17 -3.47 -21.10
N TRP A 69 -1.30 -2.84 -20.76
CA TRP A 69 -1.34 -1.41 -20.46
C TRP A 69 -0.47 -1.04 -19.25
N ALA A 70 -0.56 -1.81 -18.17
CA ALA A 70 0.19 -1.51 -16.97
C ALA A 70 1.70 -1.71 -17.13
N ARG A 71 2.12 -2.64 -18.00
CA ARG A 71 3.56 -2.87 -18.28
C ARG A 71 4.22 -1.68 -18.97
N SER A 72 3.47 -0.93 -19.77
CA SER A 72 3.98 0.26 -20.47
C SER A 72 4.00 1.52 -19.63
N LYS A 73 3.42 1.50 -18.41
CA LYS A 73 3.29 2.68 -17.55
C LYS A 73 4.17 2.58 -16.31
N PRO A 74 4.76 3.72 -15.89
CA PRO A 74 5.55 3.77 -14.67
C PRO A 74 4.67 3.47 -13.44
N PHE A 75 5.28 2.99 -12.37
CA PHE A 75 4.59 2.49 -11.18
C PHE A 75 3.72 3.56 -10.48
N TYR A 76 4.14 4.83 -10.51
CA TYR A 76 3.39 5.92 -9.87
C TYR A 76 2.03 6.17 -10.52
N ILE A 77 1.91 6.05 -11.84
CA ILE A 77 0.61 6.18 -12.55
C ILE A 77 -0.35 5.08 -12.08
N LYS A 78 0.15 3.86 -11.94
CA LYS A 78 -0.64 2.73 -11.45
C LYS A 78 -1.12 2.95 -10.01
N ASN A 79 -0.26 3.47 -9.16
CA ASN A 79 -0.60 3.79 -7.78
C ASN A 79 -1.65 4.91 -7.69
N ILE A 80 -1.52 5.96 -8.49
CA ILE A 80 -2.50 7.06 -8.55
C ILE A 80 -3.86 6.55 -9.03
N LEU A 81 -3.91 5.61 -9.97
CA LEU A 81 -5.17 5.03 -10.45
C LEU A 81 -5.95 4.30 -9.34
N PHE A 82 -5.25 3.60 -8.45
CA PHE A 82 -5.86 2.88 -7.34
C PHE A 82 -6.06 3.73 -6.08
N MET A 83 -5.44 4.91 -6.01
CA MET A 83 -5.49 5.81 -4.85
C MET A 83 -6.93 6.17 -4.43
N PRO A 84 -7.88 6.52 -5.32
CA PRO A 84 -9.25 6.84 -4.90
C PRO A 84 -9.95 5.67 -4.22
N LEU A 85 -9.69 4.43 -4.65
CA LEU A 85 -10.25 3.23 -4.03
C LEU A 85 -9.69 3.01 -2.62
N TYR A 86 -8.38 3.17 -2.45
CA TYR A 86 -7.77 3.10 -1.12
C TYR A 86 -8.27 4.20 -0.19
N LEU A 87 -8.41 5.43 -0.70
CA LEU A 87 -8.96 6.56 0.06
C LEU A 87 -10.40 6.29 0.49
N MET A 88 -11.24 5.78 -0.41
CA MET A 88 -12.64 5.44 -0.11
C MET A 88 -12.72 4.42 1.03
N VAL A 89 -11.95 3.33 0.97
CA VAL A 89 -11.91 2.32 2.04
C VAL A 89 -11.42 2.92 3.35
N ALA A 90 -10.37 3.74 3.32
CA ALA A 90 -9.84 4.40 4.51
C ALA A 90 -10.87 5.35 5.17
N LEU A 91 -11.61 6.13 4.37
CA LEU A 91 -12.68 7.00 4.87
C LEU A 91 -13.84 6.20 5.45
N ILE A 92 -14.30 5.14 4.78
CA ILE A 92 -15.36 4.27 5.30
C ILE A 92 -14.95 3.66 6.65
N MET A 93 -13.69 3.21 6.77
CA MET A 93 -13.14 2.71 8.04
C MET A 93 -13.18 3.80 9.12
N ALA A 94 -12.65 5.00 8.82
CA ALA A 94 -12.60 6.11 9.76
C ALA A 94 -14.00 6.50 10.24
N ILE A 95 -14.96 6.64 9.31
CA ILE A 95 -16.37 6.92 9.63
C ILE A 95 -16.97 5.82 10.53
N SER A 96 -16.72 4.56 10.20
CA SER A 96 -17.26 3.42 10.94
C SER A 96 -16.73 3.37 12.38
N ILE A 97 -15.45 3.71 12.58
CA ILE A 97 -14.82 3.72 13.91
C ILE A 97 -15.35 4.90 14.72
N VAL A 98 -15.38 6.11 14.17
CA VAL A 98 -15.82 7.32 14.86
C VAL A 98 -17.29 7.22 15.27
N ARG A 99 -18.16 6.76 14.36
CA ARG A 99 -19.57 6.49 14.67
C ARG A 99 -19.76 5.41 15.74
N GLY A 100 -18.90 4.39 15.73
CA GLY A 100 -18.89 3.36 16.75
C GLY A 100 -18.55 3.89 18.16
N GLN A 101 -17.91 5.04 18.25
CA GLN A 101 -17.64 5.75 19.51
C GLN A 101 -18.77 6.73 19.91
N GLY A 102 -19.88 6.71 19.20
CA GLY A 102 -21.01 7.63 19.47
C GLY A 102 -20.73 9.09 19.06
N VAL A 103 -19.69 9.31 18.25
CA VAL A 103 -19.33 10.66 17.77
C VAL A 103 -19.78 10.82 16.32
N ASP A 104 -20.50 11.89 16.04
CA ASP A 104 -20.83 12.25 14.66
C ASP A 104 -19.61 12.79 13.93
N MET A 105 -19.36 12.23 12.74
CA MET A 105 -18.23 12.64 11.92
C MET A 105 -18.57 13.94 11.18
N SER A 106 -17.98 15.05 11.64
CA SER A 106 -18.12 16.34 10.96
C SER A 106 -17.39 16.35 9.61
N LEU A 107 -17.83 17.20 8.68
CA LEU A 107 -17.18 17.39 7.38
C LEU A 107 -15.70 17.80 7.54
N SER A 108 -15.39 18.65 8.52
CA SER A 108 -14.02 19.07 8.82
C SER A 108 -13.14 17.88 9.21
N LEU A 109 -13.66 16.97 10.02
CA LEU A 109 -12.94 15.75 10.44
C LEU A 109 -12.70 14.83 9.23
N MET A 110 -13.68 14.66 8.35
CA MET A 110 -13.52 13.87 7.11
C MET A 110 -12.42 14.45 6.21
N ILE A 111 -12.41 15.78 6.03
CA ILE A 111 -11.37 16.45 5.24
C ILE A 111 -9.99 16.24 5.88
N SER A 112 -9.89 16.37 7.20
CA SER A 112 -8.63 16.15 7.92
C SER A 112 -8.09 14.74 7.72
N TYR A 113 -8.95 13.71 7.79
CA TYR A 113 -8.55 12.33 7.50
C TYR A 113 -8.14 12.12 6.05
N ALA A 114 -8.85 12.73 5.09
CA ALA A 114 -8.48 12.66 3.68
C ALA A 114 -7.12 13.31 3.41
N VAL A 115 -6.87 14.49 3.98
CA VAL A 115 -5.57 15.19 3.86
C VAL A 115 -4.45 14.35 4.48
N LEU A 116 -4.66 13.80 5.68
CA LEU A 116 -3.68 12.94 6.34
C LEU A 116 -3.37 11.71 5.49
N PHE A 117 -4.39 11.06 4.93
CA PHE A 117 -4.21 9.93 4.02
C PHE A 117 -3.37 10.31 2.80
N LEU A 118 -3.65 11.47 2.18
CA LEU A 118 -2.91 11.97 1.01
C LEU A 118 -1.44 12.22 1.34
N ILE A 119 -1.15 12.78 2.53
CA ILE A 119 0.22 12.99 2.99
C ILE A 119 0.96 11.64 3.12
N PHE A 120 0.38 10.66 3.80
CA PHE A 120 0.98 9.33 3.93
C PHE A 120 1.12 8.62 2.58
N PHE A 121 0.14 8.79 1.69
CA PHE A 121 0.22 8.26 0.34
C PHE A 121 1.39 8.89 -0.44
N ALA A 122 1.57 10.20 -0.36
CA ALA A 122 2.68 10.91 -1.00
C ALA A 122 4.04 10.46 -0.46
N ILE A 123 4.18 10.34 0.88
CA ILE A 123 5.40 9.84 1.52
C ILE A 123 5.71 8.42 1.01
N ARG A 124 4.72 7.55 0.98
CA ARG A 124 4.88 6.19 0.45
C ARG A 124 5.34 6.19 -1.00
N GLN A 125 4.76 7.03 -1.88
CA GLN A 125 5.17 7.16 -3.28
C GLN A 125 6.64 7.58 -3.40
N PHE A 126 7.06 8.51 -2.54
CA PHE A 126 8.45 8.96 -2.48
C PHE A 126 9.39 7.82 -2.12
N ILE A 127 9.08 7.07 -1.07
CA ILE A 127 9.87 5.91 -0.63
C ILE A 127 9.94 4.85 -1.74
N GLU A 128 8.80 4.49 -2.35
CA GLU A 128 8.76 3.53 -3.46
C GLU A 128 9.59 4.00 -4.66
N TYR A 129 9.58 5.30 -4.96
CA TYR A 129 10.41 5.87 -6.02
C TYR A 129 11.91 5.65 -5.76
N PHE A 130 12.39 5.95 -4.55
CA PHE A 130 13.79 5.74 -4.21
C PHE A 130 14.19 4.26 -4.23
N ILE A 131 13.32 3.38 -3.75
CA ILE A 131 13.57 1.93 -3.82
C ILE A 131 13.66 1.46 -5.27
N GLN A 132 12.78 1.92 -6.15
CA GLN A 132 12.79 1.56 -7.57
C GLN A 132 14.04 2.13 -8.26
N LYS A 133 14.40 3.38 -7.98
CA LYS A 133 15.62 4.01 -8.50
C LYS A 133 16.86 3.21 -8.09
N ALA A 134 17.02 2.91 -6.81
CA ALA A 134 18.17 2.14 -6.32
C ALA A 134 18.27 0.73 -6.95
N LYS A 135 17.13 0.10 -7.26
CA LYS A 135 17.13 -1.19 -7.99
C LYS A 135 17.56 -1.02 -9.43
N THR A 136 17.11 0.03 -10.11
CA THR A 136 17.47 0.32 -11.49
C THR A 136 18.96 0.64 -11.61
N ASP A 137 19.49 1.45 -10.70
CA ASP A 137 20.90 1.79 -10.65
C ASP A 137 21.77 0.52 -10.47
N LYS A 138 21.42 -0.35 -9.52
CA LYS A 138 22.11 -1.65 -9.33
C LYS A 138 22.05 -2.55 -10.57
N MET A 139 20.94 -2.55 -11.30
CA MET A 139 20.80 -3.33 -12.52
C MET A 139 21.68 -2.75 -13.65
N ASN A 140 21.76 -1.42 -13.75
CA ASN A 140 22.61 -0.74 -14.72
C ASN A 140 24.09 -0.99 -14.44
N ASP A 141 24.50 -0.91 -13.15
CA ASP A 141 25.87 -1.21 -12.73
C ASP A 141 26.26 -2.66 -13.06
N ALA A 142 25.36 -3.61 -12.77
CA ALA A 142 25.57 -5.02 -13.10
C ALA A 142 25.67 -5.26 -14.63
N LEU A 143 24.85 -4.55 -15.43
CA LEU A 143 24.90 -4.63 -16.88
C LEU A 143 26.21 -4.06 -17.44
N GLU A 144 26.67 -2.94 -16.88
CA GLU A 144 27.94 -2.31 -17.27
C GLU A 144 29.15 -3.23 -16.95
N LEU A 145 29.14 -3.86 -15.77
CA LEU A 145 30.15 -4.86 -15.40
C LEU A 145 30.12 -6.05 -16.37
N PHE A 146 28.94 -6.58 -16.66
CA PHE A 146 28.78 -7.69 -17.59
C PHE A 146 29.29 -7.34 -19.00
N GLN A 147 29.01 -6.11 -19.48
CA GLN A 147 29.50 -5.64 -20.77
C GLN A 147 31.02 -5.47 -20.80
N LYS A 148 31.63 -5.04 -19.68
CA LYS A 148 33.08 -4.94 -19.54
C LYS A 148 33.77 -6.31 -19.48
N GLU A 149 33.17 -7.29 -18.82
CA GLU A 149 33.70 -8.66 -18.75
C GLU A 149 33.53 -9.44 -20.06
N HIS A 150 32.46 -9.13 -20.80
CA HIS A 150 32.14 -9.70 -22.09
C HIS A 150 32.22 -8.62 -23.18
N SER A 151 33.29 -7.81 -23.14
CA SER A 151 33.62 -7.00 -24.31
C SER A 151 33.78 -7.99 -25.46
N TRP A 152 32.78 -8.00 -26.35
CA TRP A 152 32.88 -8.68 -27.62
C TRP A 152 33.98 -7.92 -28.33
N ASP A 153 35.20 -8.41 -28.22
CA ASP A 153 36.25 -8.02 -29.14
C ASP A 153 35.69 -8.35 -30.52
N ASP A 154 35.27 -7.30 -31.23
CA ASP A 154 35.08 -7.36 -32.67
C ASP A 154 36.46 -7.62 -33.26
N GLU A 155 36.93 -8.86 -33.15
CA GLU A 155 38.01 -9.38 -33.94
C GLU A 155 37.45 -9.58 -35.35
N GLU A 156 37.61 -8.55 -36.19
CA GLU A 156 37.71 -8.71 -37.64
C GLU A 156 39.06 -9.34 -38.03
#